data_a0485ab361b28fb001435278d53f7701
#
_entry.id   a0485ab361b28fb001435278d53f7701
#
_cell.length_a   1.000
_cell.length_b   1.000
_cell.length_c   1.000
_cell.angle_alpha   90.00
_cell.angle_beta   90.00
_cell.angle_gamma   90.00
#
_symmetry.space_group_name_H-M   'P 1'
#
loop_
_entity.id
_entity.type
_entity.pdbx_description
1 polymer ?
#
loop_
_entity_poly.entity_id
_entity_poly.type
_entity_poly.pdbx_seq_one_letter_code
_entity_poly.pdbx_strand_id
1 'polypeptide(L)'
;MIERLTNRLVAEAALIVRNRELPFLERLTKAVMSLNVESQLGLEVMEQVHRPQNALMHQKMQQMLLSGINPLFTGLVEEGIDQGICHTEHPSGAVEMTMLYANTAFDELNMSDLSEEQRREKMAAFIYNTERLFGMEKGSLQEAIMEIFAASRLD
;
A
#
# COMPACT_ATOMS: atom_id res chain seq x y z
N MET A 1 5.54 -19.37 10.15
CA MET A 1 6.36 -18.16 9.94
C MET A 1 5.63 -17.11 9.12
N ILE A 2 5.13 -17.46 7.95
CA ILE A 2 4.41 -16.52 7.05
C ILE A 2 3.14 -15.97 7.68
N GLU A 3 2.35 -16.81 8.35
CA GLU A 3 1.14 -16.37 9.03
C GLU A 3 1.40 -15.35 10.12
N ARG A 4 2.46 -15.55 10.90
CA ARG A 4 2.84 -14.62 11.96
C ARG A 4 3.26 -13.28 11.39
N LEU A 5 4.03 -13.30 10.31
CA LEU A 5 4.48 -12.08 9.64
C LEU A 5 3.31 -11.32 9.05
N THR A 6 2.43 -12.01 8.32
CA THR A 6 1.25 -11.41 7.71
C THR A 6 0.34 -10.79 8.78
N ASN A 7 0.08 -11.53 9.86
CA ASN A 7 -0.73 -11.04 10.96
C ASN A 7 -0.11 -9.82 11.62
N ARG A 8 1.22 -9.80 11.77
CA ARG A 8 1.95 -8.65 12.32
C ARG A 8 1.81 -7.42 11.42
N LEU A 9 1.98 -7.59 10.11
CA LEU A 9 1.84 -6.49 9.15
C LEU A 9 0.42 -5.92 9.17
N VAL A 10 -0.58 -6.79 9.18
CA VAL A 10 -1.99 -6.36 9.26
C VAL A 10 -2.26 -5.64 10.58
N ALA A 11 -1.72 -6.15 11.70
CA ALA A 11 -1.90 -5.52 13.01
C ALA A 11 -1.28 -4.12 13.07
N GLU A 12 -0.06 -3.96 12.52
CA GLU A 12 0.61 -2.66 12.46
C GLU A 12 -0.17 -1.66 11.60
N ALA A 13 -0.63 -2.10 10.44
CA ALA A 13 -1.48 -1.26 9.59
C ALA A 13 -2.78 -0.88 10.29
N ALA A 14 -3.39 -1.80 11.02
CA ALA A 14 -4.62 -1.55 11.77
C ALA A 14 -4.44 -0.47 12.85
N LEU A 15 -3.31 -0.48 13.55
CA LEU A 15 -3.00 0.54 14.56
C LEU A 15 -2.94 1.93 13.93
N ILE A 16 -2.34 2.05 12.76
CA ILE A 16 -2.24 3.32 12.05
C ILE A 16 -3.60 3.76 11.53
N VAL A 17 -4.35 2.86 10.89
CA VAL A 17 -5.68 3.14 10.33
C VAL A 17 -6.66 3.60 11.41
N ARG A 18 -6.57 3.03 12.60
CA ARG A 18 -7.47 3.34 13.72
C ARG A 18 -7.06 4.56 14.54
N ASN A 19 -5.88 5.13 14.26
CA ASN A 19 -5.40 6.31 14.96
C ASN A 19 -6.08 7.57 14.41
N ARG A 20 -7.19 7.96 15.03
CA ARG A 20 -7.99 9.11 14.60
C ARG A 20 -7.35 10.47 14.85
N GLU A 21 -6.23 10.51 15.58
CA GLU A 21 -5.45 11.72 15.77
C GLU A 21 -4.73 12.13 14.48
N LEU A 22 -4.49 11.18 13.60
CA LEU A 22 -3.84 11.44 12.31
C LEU A 22 -4.89 11.81 11.25
N PRO A 23 -4.60 12.81 10.40
CA PRO A 23 -5.46 13.12 9.26
C PRO A 23 -5.60 11.91 8.32
N PHE A 24 -6.69 11.86 7.57
CA PHE A 24 -7.00 10.76 6.66
C PHE A 24 -5.84 10.43 5.70
N LEU A 25 -5.31 11.43 5.00
CA LEU A 25 -4.24 11.20 4.02
C LEU A 25 -2.95 10.69 4.67
N GLU A 26 -2.63 11.17 5.86
CA GLU A 26 -1.47 10.70 6.61
C GLU A 26 -1.66 9.26 7.07
N ARG A 27 -2.86 8.90 7.56
CA ARG A 27 -3.16 7.52 7.93
C ARG A 27 -3.05 6.59 6.74
N LEU A 28 -3.62 6.97 5.61
CA LEU A 28 -3.58 6.18 4.38
C LEU A 28 -2.14 5.94 3.95
N THR A 29 -1.34 6.98 3.87
CA THR A 29 0.05 6.89 3.40
C THR A 29 0.92 6.07 4.36
N LYS A 30 0.83 6.35 5.66
CA LYS A 30 1.61 5.62 6.67
C LYS A 30 1.22 4.14 6.75
N ALA A 31 -0.08 3.84 6.62
CA ALA A 31 -0.55 2.46 6.62
C ALA A 31 -0.01 1.69 5.42
N VAL A 32 -0.03 2.31 4.22
CA VAL A 32 0.56 1.71 3.02
C VAL A 32 2.06 1.47 3.22
N MET A 33 2.78 2.44 3.76
CA MET A 33 4.22 2.32 4.02
C MET A 33 4.54 1.23 5.04
N SER A 34 3.67 1.00 6.02
CA SER A 34 3.87 -0.05 7.04
C SER A 34 3.79 -1.45 6.44
N LEU A 35 3.20 -1.59 5.25
CA LEU A 35 3.10 -2.85 4.54
C LEU A 35 4.33 -3.16 3.69
N ASN A 36 5.33 -2.31 3.71
CA ASN A 36 6.57 -2.55 2.99
C ASN A 36 7.30 -3.75 3.60
N VAL A 37 7.13 -4.90 2.98
CA VAL A 37 7.65 -6.19 3.44
C VAL A 37 9.17 -6.18 3.50
N GLU A 38 9.82 -5.46 2.59
CA GLU A 38 11.29 -5.39 2.53
C GLU A 38 11.91 -4.74 3.76
N SER A 39 11.23 -3.77 4.37
CA SER A 39 11.73 -3.13 5.59
C SER A 39 11.47 -3.96 6.84
N GLN A 40 10.53 -4.90 6.79
CA GLN A 40 10.10 -5.71 7.93
C GLN A 40 10.76 -7.08 7.96
N LEU A 41 11.14 -7.61 6.81
CA LEU A 41 11.80 -8.91 6.65
C LEU A 41 13.28 -8.72 6.42
N GLY A 42 14.12 -9.53 7.06
CA GLY A 42 15.52 -9.61 6.71
C GLY A 42 15.68 -10.07 5.26
N LEU A 43 16.74 -9.62 4.59
CA LEU A 43 17.03 -9.96 3.21
C LEU A 43 17.01 -11.47 2.96
N GLU A 44 17.49 -12.27 3.91
CA GLU A 44 17.52 -13.74 3.79
C GLU A 44 16.11 -14.33 3.62
N VAL A 45 15.13 -13.82 4.38
CA VAL A 45 13.75 -14.28 4.29
C VAL A 45 13.12 -13.84 2.97
N MET A 46 13.44 -12.62 2.51
CA MET A 46 12.97 -12.12 1.23
C MET A 46 13.53 -12.95 0.07
N GLU A 47 14.80 -13.30 0.11
CA GLU A 47 15.41 -14.17 -0.89
C GLU A 47 14.70 -15.51 -0.97
N GLN A 48 14.39 -16.12 0.18
CA GLN A 48 13.66 -17.39 0.23
C GLN A 48 12.25 -17.28 -0.32
N VAL A 49 11.52 -16.22 0.03
CA VAL A 49 10.14 -15.99 -0.44
C VAL A 49 10.10 -15.80 -1.95
N HIS A 50 11.11 -15.14 -2.52
CA HIS A 50 11.16 -14.85 -3.97
C HIS A 50 11.79 -15.95 -4.81
N ARG A 51 12.26 -17.04 -4.21
CA ARG A 51 12.79 -18.17 -4.98
C ARG A 51 11.68 -18.85 -5.80
N PRO A 52 11.95 -19.28 -7.04
CA PRO A 52 10.92 -19.91 -7.87
C PRO A 52 10.23 -21.11 -7.20
N GLN A 53 10.95 -21.90 -6.40
CA GLN A 53 10.40 -23.03 -5.68
C GLN A 53 9.42 -22.62 -4.59
N ASN A 54 9.42 -21.34 -4.19
CA ASN A 54 8.54 -20.80 -3.16
C ASN A 54 7.41 -19.91 -3.73
N ALA A 55 7.13 -20.03 -5.02
CA ALA A 55 6.10 -19.23 -5.69
C ALA A 55 4.72 -19.38 -5.04
N LEU A 56 4.36 -20.61 -4.63
CA LEU A 56 3.09 -20.88 -3.95
C LEU A 56 3.03 -20.19 -2.58
N MET A 57 4.15 -20.19 -1.86
CA MET A 57 4.27 -19.52 -0.56
C MET A 57 4.08 -18.00 -0.71
N HIS A 58 4.71 -17.41 -1.73
CA HIS A 58 4.59 -16.00 -2.04
C HIS A 58 3.14 -15.63 -2.39
N GLN A 59 2.49 -16.44 -3.22
CA GLN A 59 1.09 -16.25 -3.59
C GLN A 59 0.18 -16.32 -2.37
N LYS A 60 0.39 -17.30 -1.51
CA LYS A 60 -0.40 -17.47 -0.30
C LYS A 60 -0.23 -16.27 0.64
N MET A 61 1.00 -15.78 0.80
CA MET A 61 1.27 -14.59 1.60
C MET A 61 0.52 -13.38 1.06
N GLN A 62 0.55 -13.17 -0.25
CA GLN A 62 -0.17 -12.08 -0.89
C GLN A 62 -1.68 -12.19 -0.66
N GLN A 63 -2.25 -13.38 -0.82
CA GLN A 63 -3.68 -13.60 -0.58
C GLN A 63 -4.07 -13.31 0.87
N MET A 64 -3.28 -13.76 1.83
CA MET A 64 -3.52 -13.51 3.25
C MET A 64 -3.44 -12.03 3.58
N LEU A 65 -2.44 -11.35 3.01
CA LEU A 65 -2.25 -9.93 3.21
C LEU A 65 -3.45 -9.14 2.64
N LEU A 66 -3.84 -9.44 1.41
CA LEU A 66 -5.00 -8.81 0.77
C LEU A 66 -6.28 -9.02 1.57
N SER A 67 -6.53 -10.25 2.04
CA SER A 67 -7.72 -10.58 2.83
C SER A 67 -7.77 -9.83 4.15
N GLY A 68 -6.63 -9.66 4.81
CA GLY A 68 -6.56 -8.95 6.09
C GLY A 68 -6.61 -7.44 5.94
N ILE A 69 -6.05 -6.91 4.86
CA ILE A 69 -5.89 -5.47 4.67
C ILE A 69 -7.08 -4.83 3.96
N ASN A 70 -7.71 -5.54 3.01
CA ASN A 70 -8.82 -4.95 2.27
C ASN A 70 -9.90 -4.37 3.19
N PRO A 71 -10.39 -5.07 4.22
CA PRO A 71 -11.41 -4.50 5.11
C PRO A 71 -10.93 -3.25 5.84
N LEU A 72 -9.65 -3.20 6.24
CA LEU A 72 -9.08 -2.05 6.93
C LEU A 72 -9.06 -0.81 6.05
N PHE A 73 -8.54 -0.94 4.83
CA PHE A 73 -8.48 0.17 3.89
C PHE A 73 -9.85 0.57 3.38
N THR A 74 -10.76 -0.40 3.21
CA THR A 74 -12.15 -0.11 2.84
C THR A 74 -12.81 0.77 3.89
N GLY A 75 -12.65 0.41 5.17
CA GLY A 75 -13.16 1.21 6.28
C GLY A 75 -12.57 2.62 6.31
N LEU A 76 -11.28 2.75 6.03
CA LEU A 76 -10.62 4.05 5.95
C LEU A 76 -11.16 4.88 4.78
N VAL A 77 -11.35 4.28 3.61
CA VAL A 77 -11.94 4.98 2.45
C VAL A 77 -13.38 5.41 2.73
N GLU A 78 -14.17 4.57 3.41
CA GLU A 78 -15.53 4.93 3.81
C GLU A 78 -15.53 6.15 4.75
N GLU A 79 -14.57 6.21 5.66
CA GLU A 79 -14.37 7.39 6.51
C GLU A 79 -14.03 8.62 5.67
N GLY A 80 -13.16 8.45 4.65
CA GLY A 80 -12.83 9.51 3.70
C GLY A 80 -14.05 9.99 2.90
N ILE A 81 -14.95 9.08 2.55
CA ILE A 81 -16.21 9.42 1.88
C ILE A 81 -17.09 10.27 2.81
N ASP A 82 -17.21 9.87 4.07
CA ASP A 82 -18.00 10.61 5.06
C ASP A 82 -17.44 12.02 5.30
N GLN A 83 -16.12 12.18 5.20
CA GLN A 83 -15.45 13.46 5.35
C GLN A 83 -15.41 14.30 4.06
N GLY A 84 -15.92 13.76 2.95
CA GLY A 84 -15.90 14.45 1.66
C GLY A 84 -14.56 14.45 0.95
N ILE A 85 -13.61 13.64 1.39
CA ILE A 85 -12.27 13.52 0.79
C ILE A 85 -12.28 12.52 -0.36
N CYS A 86 -13.01 11.41 -0.21
CA CYS A 86 -13.15 10.37 -1.23
C CYS A 86 -14.56 10.35 -1.79
N HIS A 87 -14.70 9.98 -3.06
CA HIS A 87 -15.97 9.88 -3.76
C HIS A 87 -15.95 8.65 -4.66
N THR A 88 -16.48 7.54 -4.16
CA THR A 88 -16.65 6.31 -4.93
C THR A 88 -17.85 5.54 -4.42
N GLU A 89 -18.59 4.94 -5.34
CA GLU A 89 -19.72 4.07 -5.01
C GLU A 89 -19.28 2.66 -4.62
N HIS A 90 -18.02 2.31 -4.90
CA HIS A 90 -17.48 0.97 -4.69
C HIS A 90 -16.13 1.00 -3.96
N PRO A 91 -16.11 1.38 -2.67
CA PRO A 91 -14.85 1.55 -1.94
C PRO A 91 -14.05 0.25 -1.83
N SER A 92 -14.68 -0.88 -1.58
CA SER A 92 -13.98 -2.17 -1.48
C SER A 92 -13.35 -2.58 -2.80
N GLY A 93 -14.07 -2.40 -3.92
CA GLY A 93 -13.54 -2.67 -5.24
C GLY A 93 -12.37 -1.77 -5.60
N ALA A 94 -12.45 -0.50 -5.25
CA ALA A 94 -11.37 0.45 -5.49
C ALA A 94 -10.11 0.06 -4.71
N VAL A 95 -10.26 -0.33 -3.45
CA VAL A 95 -9.14 -0.83 -2.62
C VAL A 95 -8.55 -2.08 -3.22
N GLU A 96 -9.37 -3.05 -3.60
CA GLU A 96 -8.92 -4.31 -4.19
C GLU A 96 -8.10 -4.08 -5.45
N MET A 97 -8.61 -3.27 -6.38
CA MET A 97 -7.93 -2.95 -7.63
C MET A 97 -6.57 -2.28 -7.37
N THR A 98 -6.53 -1.32 -6.47
CA THR A 98 -5.30 -0.61 -6.11
C THR A 98 -4.27 -1.56 -5.51
N MET A 99 -4.68 -2.42 -4.59
CA MET A 99 -3.79 -3.36 -3.92
C MET A 99 -3.27 -4.44 -4.86
N LEU A 100 -4.13 -5.01 -5.69
CA LEU A 100 -3.73 -6.02 -6.67
C LEU A 100 -2.71 -5.45 -7.66
N TYR A 101 -2.95 -4.25 -8.16
CA TYR A 101 -2.01 -3.59 -9.05
C TYR A 101 -0.68 -3.33 -8.35
N ALA A 102 -0.71 -2.75 -7.15
CA ALA A 102 0.51 -2.42 -6.42
C ALA A 102 1.36 -3.65 -6.12
N ASN A 103 0.74 -4.73 -5.70
CA ASN A 103 1.45 -5.98 -5.39
C ASN A 103 2.12 -6.62 -6.60
N THR A 104 1.56 -6.42 -7.77
CA THR A 104 2.12 -7.01 -9.01
C THR A 104 3.07 -6.04 -9.71
N ALA A 105 2.67 -4.78 -9.83
CA ALA A 105 3.38 -3.82 -10.66
C ALA A 105 4.68 -3.31 -10.03
N PHE A 106 4.77 -3.30 -8.70
CA PHE A 106 5.94 -2.79 -7.97
C PHE A 106 6.80 -3.88 -7.37
N ASP A 107 6.61 -5.14 -7.77
CA ASP A 107 7.51 -6.20 -7.34
C ASP A 107 8.88 -6.04 -8.02
N GLU A 108 9.88 -6.70 -7.45
CA GLU A 108 11.26 -6.59 -7.91
C GLU A 108 11.41 -6.99 -9.39
N LEU A 109 10.69 -8.03 -9.82
CA LEU A 109 10.77 -8.52 -11.21
C LEU A 109 10.28 -7.46 -12.21
N ASN A 110 9.21 -6.74 -11.87
CA ASN A 110 8.64 -5.73 -12.75
C ASN A 110 9.36 -4.39 -12.68
N MET A 111 10.14 -4.15 -11.62
CA MET A 111 10.85 -2.89 -11.43
C MET A 111 12.33 -2.95 -11.81
N SER A 112 12.93 -4.13 -11.83
CA SER A 112 14.38 -4.29 -12.01
C SER A 112 14.92 -3.78 -13.35
N ASP A 113 14.16 -3.93 -14.43
CA ASP A 113 14.58 -3.54 -15.77
C ASP A 113 14.25 -2.09 -16.12
N LEU A 114 13.60 -1.36 -15.20
CA LEU A 114 13.19 0.02 -15.45
C LEU A 114 14.30 0.99 -15.07
N SER A 115 14.47 2.04 -15.88
CA SER A 115 15.32 3.17 -15.52
C SER A 115 14.70 3.94 -14.34
N GLU A 116 15.49 4.81 -13.72
CA GLU A 116 15.02 5.64 -12.62
C GLU A 116 13.86 6.55 -13.06
N GLU A 117 13.95 7.10 -14.27
CA GLU A 117 12.89 7.93 -14.85
C GLU A 117 11.62 7.11 -15.09
N GLN A 118 11.74 5.90 -15.63
CA GLN A 118 10.60 5.00 -15.84
C GLN A 118 9.93 4.61 -14.53
N ARG A 119 10.71 4.38 -13.47
CA ARG A 119 10.18 4.08 -12.13
C ARG A 119 9.39 5.25 -11.58
N ARG A 120 9.91 6.46 -11.72
CA ARG A 120 9.22 7.68 -11.28
C ARG A 120 7.91 7.89 -12.01
N GLU A 121 7.92 7.70 -13.31
CA GLU A 121 6.72 7.83 -14.13
C GLU A 121 5.67 6.79 -13.78
N LYS A 122 6.10 5.54 -13.57
CA LYS A 122 5.22 4.45 -13.16
C LYS A 122 4.56 4.76 -11.81
N MET A 123 5.34 5.26 -10.85
CA MET A 123 4.83 5.67 -9.54
C MET A 123 3.87 6.86 -9.65
N ALA A 124 4.22 7.86 -10.44
CA ALA A 124 3.36 9.03 -10.66
C ALA A 124 2.02 8.63 -11.30
N ALA A 125 2.06 7.73 -12.28
CA ALA A 125 0.85 7.20 -12.91
C ALA A 125 -0.01 6.42 -11.91
N PHE A 126 0.61 5.61 -11.07
CA PHE A 126 -0.09 4.85 -10.03
C PHE A 126 -0.79 5.77 -9.04
N ILE A 127 -0.10 6.80 -8.56
CA ILE A 127 -0.66 7.77 -7.62
C ILE A 127 -1.83 8.53 -8.27
N TYR A 128 -1.64 9.00 -9.50
CA TYR A 128 -2.68 9.70 -10.25
C TYR A 128 -3.94 8.83 -10.41
N ASN A 129 -3.76 7.59 -10.86
CA ASN A 129 -4.88 6.68 -11.08
C ASN A 129 -5.56 6.27 -9.76
N THR A 130 -4.80 6.14 -8.68
CA THR A 130 -5.35 5.87 -7.36
C THR A 130 -6.24 7.03 -6.90
N GLU A 131 -5.79 8.27 -7.09
CA GLU A 131 -6.61 9.45 -6.78
C GLU A 131 -7.93 9.44 -7.57
N ARG A 132 -7.87 9.09 -8.85
CA ARG A 132 -9.08 9.01 -9.69
C ARG A 132 -10.01 7.89 -9.24
N LEU A 133 -9.45 6.73 -8.90
CA LEU A 133 -10.22 5.56 -8.47
C LEU A 133 -10.97 5.82 -7.16
N PHE A 134 -10.33 6.53 -6.23
CA PHE A 134 -10.95 6.89 -4.96
C PHE A 134 -11.75 8.21 -5.01
N GLY A 135 -11.79 8.87 -6.18
CA GLY A 135 -12.51 10.13 -6.31
C GLY A 135 -11.93 11.25 -5.45
N MET A 136 -10.63 11.26 -5.26
CA MET A 136 -9.92 12.28 -4.51
C MET A 136 -9.58 13.48 -5.41
N GLU A 137 -9.34 14.63 -4.78
CA GLU A 137 -8.87 15.80 -5.52
C GLU A 137 -7.51 15.52 -6.16
N LYS A 138 -7.36 15.92 -7.41
CA LYS A 138 -6.13 15.72 -8.17
C LYS A 138 -4.92 16.30 -7.43
N GLY A 139 -3.91 15.48 -7.22
CA GLY A 139 -2.68 15.88 -6.56
C GLY A 139 -2.68 15.77 -5.03
N SER A 140 -3.83 15.52 -4.41
CA SER A 140 -3.95 15.47 -2.94
C SER A 140 -3.15 14.31 -2.33
N LEU A 141 -3.20 13.14 -2.94
CA LEU A 141 -2.45 11.99 -2.46
C LEU A 141 -0.95 12.14 -2.76
N GLN A 142 -0.61 12.65 -3.93
CA GLN A 142 0.77 12.93 -4.30
C GLN A 142 1.42 13.91 -3.33
N GLU A 143 0.72 15.00 -3.00
CA GLU A 143 1.20 16.00 -2.05
C GLU A 143 1.43 15.40 -0.66
N ALA A 144 0.48 14.59 -0.18
CA ALA A 144 0.59 13.93 1.12
C ALA A 144 1.80 12.98 1.17
N ILE A 145 2.02 12.22 0.10
CA ILE A 145 3.18 11.31 0.00
C ILE A 145 4.48 12.10 0.03
N MET A 146 4.56 13.19 -0.72
CA MET A 146 5.75 14.05 -0.77
C MET A 146 6.06 14.69 0.58
N GLU A 147 5.05 15.15 1.31
CA GLU A 147 5.21 15.72 2.65
C GLU A 147 5.78 14.70 3.64
N ILE A 148 5.28 13.46 3.60
CA ILE A 148 5.76 12.40 4.47
C ILE A 148 7.23 12.05 4.16
N PHE A 149 7.59 11.95 2.88
CA PHE A 149 8.98 11.70 2.49
C PHE A 149 9.91 12.87 2.89
N ALA A 150 9.45 14.10 2.77
CA ALA A 150 10.22 15.27 3.20
C ALA A 150 10.45 15.24 4.72
N ALA A 151 9.43 14.91 5.50
CA ALA A 151 9.54 14.80 6.96
C ALA A 151 10.50 13.69 7.37
N SER A 152 10.49 12.53 6.66
CA SER A 152 11.38 11.41 6.98
C SER A 152 12.86 11.68 6.65
N ARG A 153 13.15 12.64 5.74
CA ARG A 153 14.52 13.03 5.41
C ARG A 153 15.13 13.97 6.46
N LEU A 154 14.30 14.61 7.28
CA LEU A 154 14.76 15.53 8.32
C LEU A 154 15.09 14.80 9.64
N ASP A 155 14.64 13.58 9.77
CA ASP A 155 14.91 12.70 10.91
C ASP A 155 16.14 11.80 10.61
#